data_d3fc6094f032b4844ac6b7c9f07f4014
#
_entry.id   d3fc6094f032b4844ac6b7c9f07f4014
#
_cell.length_a   1.000
_cell.length_b   1.000
_cell.length_c   1.000
_cell.angle_alpha   90.00
_cell.angle_beta   90.00
_cell.angle_gamma   90.00
#
_symmetry.space_group_name_H-M   'P 1'
#
loop_
_entity.id
_entity.type
_entity.pdbx_description
1 polymer ?
#
loop_
_entity_poly.entity_id
_entity_poly.type
_entity_poly.pdbx_seq_one_letter_code
_entity_poly.pdbx_strand_id
1 'polypeptide(L)'
;MITISLCMIVKNEGKILDRCLKSISDLVDEIIIVDTGSSDNTKDIASKYTNDIYDYEWHDDFAAARNFAFSKATKDYIYTADADEVLDDLNRRKFAELKKVLLPEIEIVQMIYLTDMRYNTTENYKRDYRPKLYKRVRNFTWINPIHETVRLEPVVYDSDIEILHMPTSNHSKRDLSIFRRIIDKDGELNNKLHMMYAREIYKCGTENDLLKAKDYFETSLGKPVATKEDYNKAHEAIAVLAKIYTLIEDNVGITALVKYCLSLFKIQAITSLDGTSFFITNAISLSTFGSLLTGVYLLITSGTLTNSSINNSNT
;
A
#
# COMPACT_ATOMS: atom_id res chain seq x y z
N MET A 1 -5.25 -2.28 -34.53
CA MET A 1 -5.12 -1.26 -33.46
C MET A 1 -6.18 -1.54 -32.44
N ILE A 2 -5.82 -1.67 -31.19
CA ILE A 2 -6.79 -1.87 -30.08
C ILE A 2 -7.50 -0.56 -29.74
N THR A 3 -8.71 -0.66 -29.13
CA THR A 3 -9.44 0.47 -28.58
C THR A 3 -9.35 0.45 -27.05
N ILE A 4 -9.30 1.63 -26.40
CA ILE A 4 -9.00 1.77 -24.97
C ILE A 4 -10.04 2.69 -24.29
N SER A 5 -10.64 2.20 -23.20
CA SER A 5 -11.39 3.00 -22.24
C SER A 5 -10.45 3.47 -21.12
N LEU A 6 -10.29 4.75 -20.90
CA LEU A 6 -9.70 5.30 -19.68
C LEU A 6 -10.76 5.25 -18.58
N CYS A 7 -10.45 4.60 -17.45
CA CYS A 7 -11.29 4.57 -16.26
C CYS A 7 -10.56 5.25 -15.09
N MET A 8 -11.18 6.25 -14.51
CA MET A 8 -10.65 6.99 -13.37
C MET A 8 -11.67 7.07 -12.24
N ILE A 9 -11.22 6.98 -11.00
CA ILE A 9 -11.97 7.36 -9.82
C ILE A 9 -11.38 8.65 -9.25
N VAL A 10 -12.19 9.64 -8.95
CA VAL A 10 -11.71 10.97 -8.54
C VAL A 10 -12.48 11.50 -7.34
N LYS A 11 -11.80 12.31 -6.51
CA LYS A 11 -12.41 13.09 -5.43
C LYS A 11 -11.57 14.31 -5.10
N ASN A 12 -12.10 15.50 -5.34
CA ASN A 12 -11.43 16.78 -5.05
C ASN A 12 -10.06 16.92 -5.75
N GLU A 13 -10.00 16.55 -7.03
CA GLU A 13 -8.78 16.57 -7.85
C GLU A 13 -8.74 17.77 -8.83
N GLY A 14 -9.55 18.80 -8.61
CA GLY A 14 -9.68 19.96 -9.50
C GLY A 14 -8.39 20.70 -9.80
N LYS A 15 -7.33 20.55 -8.98
CA LYS A 15 -6.03 21.19 -9.21
C LYS A 15 -5.14 20.45 -10.20
N ILE A 16 -5.32 19.13 -10.35
CA ILE A 16 -4.38 18.27 -11.07
C ILE A 16 -5.03 17.43 -12.17
N LEU A 17 -6.34 17.20 -12.12
CA LEU A 17 -7.05 16.37 -13.08
C LEU A 17 -6.87 16.84 -14.53
N ASP A 18 -6.88 18.15 -14.79
CA ASP A 18 -6.66 18.72 -16.12
C ASP A 18 -5.29 18.33 -16.70
N ARG A 19 -4.26 18.34 -15.87
CA ARG A 19 -2.90 17.93 -16.26
C ARG A 19 -2.84 16.45 -16.62
N CYS A 20 -3.45 15.58 -15.84
CA CYS A 20 -3.55 14.15 -16.12
C CYS A 20 -4.28 13.91 -17.45
N LEU A 21 -5.50 14.45 -17.59
CA LEU A 21 -6.33 14.25 -18.78
C LEU A 21 -5.69 14.83 -20.05
N LYS A 22 -5.01 15.95 -19.99
CA LYS A 22 -4.24 16.49 -21.14
C LYS A 22 -3.14 15.54 -21.59
N SER A 23 -2.58 14.75 -20.66
CA SER A 23 -1.48 13.84 -21.01
C SER A 23 -1.93 12.54 -21.69
N ILE A 24 -3.24 12.21 -21.65
CA ILE A 24 -3.71 10.88 -22.11
C ILE A 24 -4.97 10.92 -23.00
N SER A 25 -5.78 11.98 -22.95
CA SER A 25 -7.12 12.01 -23.55
C SER A 25 -7.17 11.73 -25.05
N ASP A 26 -6.18 12.18 -25.79
CA ASP A 26 -6.07 11.95 -27.26
C ASP A 26 -5.52 10.56 -27.65
N LEU A 27 -5.07 9.79 -26.67
CA LEU A 27 -4.54 8.43 -26.85
C LEU A 27 -5.59 7.33 -26.60
N VAL A 28 -6.70 7.67 -25.96
CA VAL A 28 -7.78 6.74 -25.61
C VAL A 28 -9.04 6.99 -26.45
N ASP A 29 -9.94 6.02 -26.50
CA ASP A 29 -11.12 6.05 -27.36
C ASP A 29 -12.42 6.29 -26.55
N GLU A 30 -12.33 6.28 -25.24
CA GLU A 30 -13.40 6.50 -24.28
C GLU A 30 -12.80 6.97 -22.95
N ILE A 31 -13.48 7.89 -22.29
CA ILE A 31 -13.06 8.40 -20.97
C ILE A 31 -14.24 8.28 -20.01
N ILE A 32 -14.04 7.51 -18.93
CA ILE A 32 -15.03 7.27 -17.88
C ILE A 32 -14.48 7.83 -16.58
N ILE A 33 -15.20 8.77 -16.00
CA ILE A 33 -14.87 9.39 -14.72
C ILE A 33 -15.91 8.97 -13.69
N VAL A 34 -15.47 8.41 -12.59
CA VAL A 34 -16.29 8.08 -11.42
C VAL A 34 -15.94 9.04 -10.30
N ASP A 35 -16.86 9.97 -10.02
CA ASP A 35 -16.71 10.93 -8.94
C ASP A 35 -17.24 10.35 -7.63
N THR A 36 -16.38 10.28 -6.61
CA THR A 36 -16.69 9.70 -5.31
C THR A 36 -17.08 10.77 -4.27
N GLY A 37 -17.71 11.85 -4.73
CA GLY A 37 -18.24 12.93 -3.90
C GLY A 37 -17.29 14.13 -3.81
N SER A 38 -16.90 14.69 -4.96
CA SER A 38 -16.15 15.94 -5.01
C SER A 38 -17.00 17.13 -4.63
N SER A 39 -16.41 18.05 -3.90
CA SER A 39 -16.99 19.34 -3.49
C SER A 39 -16.30 20.55 -4.16
N ASP A 40 -15.28 20.31 -4.96
CA ASP A 40 -14.55 21.31 -5.74
C ASP A 40 -14.94 21.27 -7.22
N ASN A 41 -14.17 21.92 -8.10
CA ASN A 41 -14.43 21.97 -9.54
C ASN A 41 -13.97 20.73 -10.33
N THR A 42 -13.76 19.59 -9.68
CA THR A 42 -13.31 18.33 -10.33
C THR A 42 -14.23 17.93 -11.48
N LYS A 43 -15.57 17.94 -11.28
CA LYS A 43 -16.54 17.57 -12.31
C LYS A 43 -16.56 18.57 -13.48
N ASP A 44 -16.39 19.87 -13.21
CA ASP A 44 -16.33 20.90 -14.26
C ASP A 44 -15.09 20.71 -15.14
N ILE A 45 -13.99 20.23 -14.58
CA ILE A 45 -12.79 19.89 -15.34
C ILE A 45 -13.01 18.62 -16.15
N ALA A 46 -13.55 17.56 -15.55
CA ALA A 46 -13.84 16.31 -16.22
C ALA A 46 -14.75 16.49 -17.43
N SER A 47 -15.78 17.36 -17.30
CA SER A 47 -16.77 17.64 -18.36
C SER A 47 -16.19 18.26 -19.63
N LYS A 48 -14.95 18.79 -19.59
CA LYS A 48 -14.25 19.28 -20.78
C LYS A 48 -13.72 18.14 -21.66
N TYR A 49 -13.66 16.92 -21.13
CA TYR A 49 -13.04 15.77 -21.78
C TYR A 49 -14.05 14.66 -22.10
N THR A 50 -15.12 14.54 -21.32
CA THR A 50 -16.13 13.49 -21.48
C THR A 50 -17.47 13.89 -20.88
N ASN A 51 -18.54 13.25 -21.40
CA ASN A 51 -19.87 13.28 -20.79
C ASN A 51 -20.13 12.05 -19.89
N ASP A 52 -19.22 11.04 -19.91
CA ASP A 52 -19.36 9.82 -19.13
C ASP A 52 -18.79 10.02 -17.72
N ILE A 53 -19.49 10.87 -16.97
CA ILE A 53 -19.20 11.19 -15.56
C ILE A 53 -20.28 10.57 -14.70
N TYR A 54 -19.88 9.70 -13.77
CA TYR A 54 -20.78 8.96 -12.91
C TYR A 54 -20.54 9.34 -11.44
N ASP A 55 -21.61 9.64 -10.72
CA ASP A 55 -21.57 9.80 -9.27
C ASP A 55 -21.55 8.42 -8.60
N TYR A 56 -20.67 8.25 -7.62
CA TYR A 56 -20.53 7.04 -6.85
C TYR A 56 -20.47 7.38 -5.36
N GLU A 57 -21.40 6.81 -4.58
CA GLU A 57 -21.37 6.98 -3.13
C GLU A 57 -20.14 6.26 -2.54
N TRP A 58 -19.32 7.03 -1.82
CA TRP A 58 -18.07 6.53 -1.27
C TRP A 58 -18.32 5.69 -0.01
N HIS A 59 -17.88 4.43 -0.06
CA HIS A 59 -18.00 3.45 1.03
C HIS A 59 -16.65 3.02 1.61
N ASP A 60 -15.61 3.83 1.46
CA ASP A 60 -14.23 3.53 1.89
C ASP A 60 -13.63 2.26 1.24
N ASP A 61 -14.03 2.01 -0.01
CA ASP A 61 -13.63 0.86 -0.80
C ASP A 61 -13.23 1.28 -2.21
N PHE A 62 -11.91 1.41 -2.43
CA PHE A 62 -11.35 1.74 -3.74
C PHE A 62 -11.61 0.65 -4.77
N ALA A 63 -11.55 -0.64 -4.37
CA ALA A 63 -11.81 -1.74 -5.28
C ALA A 63 -13.23 -1.69 -5.81
N ALA A 64 -14.22 -1.44 -4.95
CA ALA A 64 -15.62 -1.31 -5.36
C ALA A 64 -15.82 -0.14 -6.35
N ALA A 65 -15.22 1.02 -6.09
CA ALA A 65 -15.29 2.18 -7.00
C ALA A 65 -14.59 1.89 -8.34
N ARG A 66 -13.42 1.22 -8.36
CA ARG A 66 -12.76 0.81 -9.61
C ARG A 66 -13.56 -0.23 -10.37
N ASN A 67 -14.15 -1.21 -9.69
CA ASN A 67 -15.03 -2.20 -10.32
C ASN A 67 -16.24 -1.53 -10.97
N PHE A 68 -16.82 -0.53 -10.30
CA PHE A 68 -17.91 0.26 -10.89
C PHE A 68 -17.43 0.99 -12.15
N ALA A 69 -16.26 1.66 -12.13
CA ALA A 69 -15.70 2.30 -13.30
C ALA A 69 -15.46 1.31 -14.44
N PHE A 70 -14.87 0.15 -14.15
CA PHE A 70 -14.63 -0.92 -15.13
C PHE A 70 -15.92 -1.44 -15.77
N SER A 71 -17.02 -1.51 -14.99
CA SER A 71 -18.32 -1.93 -15.52
C SER A 71 -18.92 -1.00 -16.58
N LYS A 72 -18.44 0.25 -16.67
CA LYS A 72 -18.87 1.23 -17.66
C LYS A 72 -18.06 1.17 -18.95
N ALA A 73 -16.88 0.57 -18.93
CA ALA A 73 -15.97 0.48 -20.07
C ALA A 73 -16.54 -0.34 -21.21
N THR A 74 -16.40 0.14 -22.45
CA THR A 74 -16.94 -0.52 -23.67
C THR A 74 -15.85 -0.97 -24.65
N LYS A 75 -14.61 -0.45 -24.55
CA LYS A 75 -13.53 -0.71 -25.50
C LYS A 75 -12.82 -2.05 -25.25
N ASP A 76 -11.84 -2.40 -26.09
CA ASP A 76 -11.12 -3.69 -26.02
C ASP A 76 -10.32 -3.82 -24.73
N TYR A 77 -9.69 -2.72 -24.32
CA TYR A 77 -8.87 -2.62 -23.12
C TYR A 77 -9.34 -1.50 -22.21
N ILE A 78 -9.05 -1.65 -20.93
CA ILE A 78 -9.27 -0.62 -19.90
C ILE A 78 -7.91 -0.13 -19.41
N TYR A 79 -7.65 1.16 -19.56
CA TYR A 79 -6.52 1.83 -18.93
C TYR A 79 -6.99 2.49 -17.63
N THR A 80 -6.33 2.21 -16.52
CA THR A 80 -6.62 2.87 -15.24
C THR A 80 -5.56 3.92 -14.92
N ALA A 81 -6.00 5.13 -14.57
CA ALA A 81 -5.12 6.20 -14.15
C ALA A 81 -5.68 6.91 -12.91
N ASP A 82 -4.76 7.37 -12.06
CA ASP A 82 -5.06 8.28 -10.97
C ASP A 82 -4.82 9.74 -11.42
N ALA A 83 -5.48 10.71 -10.79
CA ALA A 83 -5.45 12.11 -11.23
C ALA A 83 -4.06 12.76 -11.14
N ASP A 84 -3.17 12.19 -10.34
CA ASP A 84 -1.78 12.62 -10.14
C ASP A 84 -0.77 11.95 -11.09
N GLU A 85 -1.24 11.12 -12.02
CA GLU A 85 -0.42 10.45 -13.03
C GLU A 85 -0.32 11.25 -14.32
N VAL A 86 0.86 11.28 -14.92
CA VAL A 86 1.14 12.03 -16.14
C VAL A 86 2.05 11.22 -17.06
N LEU A 87 1.72 11.20 -18.35
CA LEU A 87 2.61 10.72 -19.41
C LEU A 87 3.32 11.93 -20.05
N ASP A 88 4.64 11.90 -20.08
CA ASP A 88 5.42 12.87 -20.86
C ASP A 88 5.37 12.55 -22.38
N ASP A 89 5.90 13.43 -23.21
CA ASP A 89 5.84 13.29 -24.67
C ASP A 89 6.51 12.04 -25.21
N LEU A 90 7.55 11.53 -24.54
CA LEU A 90 8.20 10.28 -24.94
C LEU A 90 7.29 9.09 -24.65
N ASN A 91 6.73 9.04 -23.45
CA ASN A 91 5.88 7.94 -23.01
C ASN A 91 4.51 7.96 -23.70
N ARG A 92 3.99 9.13 -24.08
CA ARG A 92 2.82 9.26 -24.94
C ARG A 92 3.05 8.62 -26.30
N ARG A 93 4.20 8.83 -26.92
CA ARG A 93 4.56 8.18 -28.21
C ARG A 93 4.65 6.66 -28.06
N LYS A 94 5.30 6.17 -27.01
CA LYS A 94 5.37 4.74 -26.70
C LYS A 94 3.98 4.13 -26.50
N PHE A 95 3.09 4.83 -25.79
CA PHE A 95 1.70 4.38 -25.58
C PHE A 95 0.92 4.31 -26.91
N ALA A 96 1.09 5.30 -27.77
CA ALA A 96 0.47 5.31 -29.11
C ALA A 96 0.99 4.15 -29.99
N GLU A 97 2.27 3.81 -29.91
CA GLU A 97 2.84 2.64 -30.62
C GLU A 97 2.34 1.33 -30.01
N LEU A 98 2.32 1.20 -28.68
CA LEU A 98 1.76 0.02 -28.01
C LEU A 98 0.32 -0.24 -28.48
N LYS A 99 -0.51 0.79 -28.59
CA LYS A 99 -1.90 0.70 -29.07
C LYS A 99 -2.00 0.09 -30.46
N LYS A 100 -1.00 0.30 -31.33
CA LYS A 100 -0.97 -0.23 -32.70
C LYS A 100 -0.51 -1.67 -32.77
N VAL A 101 0.46 -2.07 -31.91
CA VAL A 101 1.19 -3.33 -32.05
C VAL A 101 0.88 -4.37 -30.97
N LEU A 102 0.06 -4.03 -29.96
CA LEU A 102 -0.25 -4.94 -28.87
C LEU A 102 -0.89 -6.22 -29.41
N LEU A 103 -0.28 -7.35 -29.06
CA LEU A 103 -0.72 -8.66 -29.48
C LEU A 103 -2.02 -9.07 -28.78
N PRO A 104 -2.95 -9.74 -29.45
CA PRO A 104 -4.26 -10.08 -28.89
C PRO A 104 -4.22 -11.02 -27.68
N GLU A 105 -3.18 -11.82 -27.52
CA GLU A 105 -2.99 -12.72 -26.37
C GLU A 105 -2.60 -11.98 -25.09
N ILE A 106 -2.08 -10.76 -25.19
CA ILE A 106 -1.72 -9.98 -24.00
C ILE A 106 -2.98 -9.54 -23.27
N GLU A 107 -3.07 -9.85 -22.00
CA GLU A 107 -4.24 -9.59 -21.18
C GLU A 107 -4.03 -8.46 -20.17
N ILE A 108 -2.79 -8.28 -19.70
CA ILE A 108 -2.39 -7.15 -18.86
C ILE A 108 -1.09 -6.55 -19.39
N VAL A 109 -1.03 -5.22 -19.45
CA VAL A 109 0.23 -4.51 -19.66
C VAL A 109 0.60 -3.81 -18.38
N GLN A 110 1.80 -4.10 -17.85
CA GLN A 110 2.43 -3.36 -16.79
C GLN A 110 3.23 -2.18 -17.35
N MET A 111 3.18 -1.06 -16.66
CA MET A 111 3.94 0.13 -16.98
C MET A 111 4.82 0.50 -15.80
N ILE A 112 5.93 1.18 -16.08
CA ILE A 112 6.88 1.60 -15.05
C ILE A 112 6.32 2.82 -14.33
N TYR A 113 6.15 2.70 -13.03
CA TYR A 113 5.67 3.77 -12.16
C TYR A 113 6.85 4.47 -11.51
N LEU A 114 6.97 5.76 -11.77
CA LEU A 114 8.06 6.59 -11.22
C LEU A 114 7.49 7.50 -10.12
N THR A 115 7.98 7.35 -8.92
CA THR A 115 7.55 8.18 -7.77
C THR A 115 8.70 9.04 -7.29
N ASP A 116 8.44 10.32 -7.06
CA ASP A 116 9.36 11.19 -6.33
C ASP A 116 9.47 10.72 -4.88
N MET A 117 10.69 10.44 -4.44
CA MET A 117 10.97 9.92 -3.09
C MET A 117 10.47 10.83 -1.96
N ARG A 118 10.22 12.11 -2.22
CA ARG A 118 9.61 13.04 -1.26
C ARG A 118 8.17 12.65 -0.88
N TYR A 119 7.47 11.95 -1.78
CA TYR A 119 6.10 11.47 -1.60
C TYR A 119 6.03 9.96 -1.42
N ASN A 120 7.17 9.34 -1.04
CA ASN A 120 7.26 7.89 -0.89
C ASN A 120 6.37 7.41 0.26
N THR A 121 5.44 6.53 -0.05
CA THR A 121 4.65 5.75 0.91
C THR A 121 5.33 4.41 1.17
N THR A 122 4.72 3.57 1.97
CA THR A 122 5.25 2.24 2.29
C THR A 122 5.33 1.30 1.09
N GLU A 123 4.60 1.57 0.00
CA GLU A 123 4.55 0.75 -1.21
C GLU A 123 5.15 1.41 -2.46
N ASN A 124 5.51 2.68 -2.42
CA ASN A 124 6.04 3.36 -3.60
C ASN A 124 7.55 3.25 -3.65
N TYR A 125 8.06 2.40 -4.52
CA TYR A 125 9.46 2.38 -4.90
C TYR A 125 9.74 3.51 -5.89
N LYS A 126 11.00 3.94 -5.99
CA LYS A 126 11.41 4.96 -6.97
C LYS A 126 11.01 4.56 -8.40
N ARG A 127 11.03 3.27 -8.71
CA ARG A 127 10.69 2.68 -10.01
C ARG A 127 10.11 1.29 -9.77
N ASP A 128 8.88 1.07 -10.20
CA ASP A 128 8.16 -0.19 -10.01
C ASP A 128 7.24 -0.47 -11.20
N TYR A 129 7.00 -1.76 -11.50
CA TYR A 129 6.02 -2.16 -12.50
C TYR A 129 4.63 -2.22 -11.88
N ARG A 130 3.66 -1.53 -12.51
CA ARG A 130 2.25 -1.58 -12.12
C ARG A 130 1.36 -1.98 -13.27
N PRO A 131 0.38 -2.87 -13.05
CA PRO A 131 -0.64 -3.18 -14.04
C PRO A 131 -1.47 -1.92 -14.33
N LYS A 132 -1.54 -1.51 -15.59
CA LYS A 132 -2.24 -0.29 -15.99
C LYS A 132 -3.23 -0.49 -17.11
N LEU A 133 -2.99 -1.45 -18.02
CA LEU A 133 -3.89 -1.74 -19.12
C LEU A 133 -4.40 -3.18 -18.99
N TYR A 134 -5.72 -3.37 -19.05
CA TYR A 134 -6.41 -4.62 -18.79
C TYR A 134 -7.32 -4.97 -19.95
N LYS A 135 -7.24 -6.20 -20.48
CA LYS A 135 -8.13 -6.69 -21.53
C LYS A 135 -9.55 -6.85 -20.98
N ARG A 136 -10.49 -6.01 -21.42
CA ARG A 136 -11.83 -5.89 -20.85
C ARG A 136 -12.62 -7.20 -20.80
N VAL A 137 -12.55 -8.01 -21.85
CA VAL A 137 -13.30 -9.28 -21.93
C VAL A 137 -12.89 -10.33 -20.89
N ARG A 138 -11.78 -10.11 -20.18
CA ARG A 138 -11.33 -11.01 -19.10
C ARG A 138 -12.01 -10.72 -17.76
N ASN A 139 -12.79 -9.65 -17.68
CA ASN A 139 -13.55 -9.26 -16.46
C ASN A 139 -12.69 -9.25 -15.19
N PHE A 140 -11.54 -8.59 -15.25
CA PHE A 140 -10.68 -8.41 -14.07
C PHE A 140 -11.43 -7.69 -12.97
N THR A 141 -11.33 -8.22 -11.75
CA THR A 141 -11.98 -7.67 -10.56
C THR A 141 -10.93 -7.16 -9.59
N TRP A 142 -11.08 -5.93 -9.18
CA TRP A 142 -10.27 -5.34 -8.11
C TRP A 142 -10.69 -5.93 -6.76
N ILE A 143 -9.72 -6.22 -5.92
CA ILE A 143 -9.90 -6.77 -4.58
C ILE A 143 -9.13 -5.93 -3.57
N ASN A 144 -9.54 -6.00 -2.31
CA ASN A 144 -9.14 -5.20 -1.17
C ASN A 144 -9.63 -3.74 -1.25
N PRO A 145 -10.25 -3.24 -0.17
CA PRO A 145 -10.84 -1.90 -0.11
C PRO A 145 -9.81 -0.77 -0.08
N ILE A 146 -8.55 -1.09 0.25
CA ILE A 146 -7.40 -0.20 0.21
C ILE A 146 -6.18 -0.98 -0.29
N HIS A 147 -5.21 -0.29 -0.95
CA HIS A 147 -4.11 -0.92 -1.66
C HIS A 147 -4.63 -2.05 -2.57
N GLU A 148 -5.65 -1.70 -3.30
CA GLU A 148 -6.40 -2.59 -4.16
C GLU A 148 -5.50 -3.23 -5.22
N THR A 149 -5.84 -4.42 -5.63
CA THR A 149 -5.08 -5.18 -6.62
C THR A 149 -6.02 -6.01 -7.49
N VAL A 150 -5.53 -6.40 -8.64
CA VAL A 150 -6.17 -7.37 -9.52
C VAL A 150 -5.38 -8.67 -9.45
N ARG A 151 -6.08 -9.81 -9.45
CA ARG A 151 -5.42 -11.11 -9.51
C ARG A 151 -4.73 -11.28 -10.86
N LEU A 152 -3.41 -11.49 -10.85
CA LEU A 152 -2.57 -11.63 -12.03
C LEU A 152 -2.32 -13.12 -12.34
N GLU A 153 -3.24 -13.74 -13.08
CA GLU A 153 -3.03 -15.09 -13.64
C GLU A 153 -2.90 -15.11 -15.17
N PRO A 154 -3.01 -13.96 -15.85
CA PRO A 154 -3.07 -13.87 -17.29
C PRO A 154 -1.68 -13.69 -17.94
N VAL A 155 -1.67 -13.60 -19.27
CA VAL A 155 -0.48 -13.22 -20.03
C VAL A 155 -0.18 -11.73 -19.78
N VAL A 156 0.92 -11.47 -19.08
CA VAL A 156 1.38 -10.13 -18.70
C VAL A 156 2.51 -9.68 -19.61
N TYR A 157 2.47 -8.44 -20.06
CA TYR A 157 3.53 -7.77 -20.81
C TYR A 157 4.08 -6.58 -20.02
N ASP A 158 5.37 -6.61 -19.74
CA ASP A 158 6.08 -5.51 -19.07
C ASP A 158 6.58 -4.52 -20.12
N SER A 159 5.94 -3.36 -20.19
CA SER A 159 6.31 -2.32 -21.15
C SER A 159 7.39 -1.39 -20.59
N ASP A 160 8.05 -0.67 -21.49
CA ASP A 160 9.00 0.39 -21.14
C ASP A 160 8.35 1.79 -21.00
N ILE A 161 7.01 1.84 -20.96
CA ILE A 161 6.25 3.07 -20.75
C ILE A 161 6.39 3.49 -19.29
N GLU A 162 6.80 4.73 -19.06
CA GLU A 162 6.95 5.32 -17.74
C GLU A 162 5.79 6.27 -17.44
N ILE A 163 5.20 6.13 -16.26
CA ILE A 163 4.15 7.00 -15.73
C ILE A 163 4.75 7.82 -14.59
N LEU A 164 4.68 9.13 -14.70
CA LEU A 164 5.13 10.05 -13.67
C LEU A 164 4.03 10.23 -12.62
N HIS A 165 4.28 9.76 -11.41
CA HIS A 165 3.43 9.98 -10.24
C HIS A 165 3.81 11.29 -9.56
N MET A 166 2.91 12.27 -9.58
CA MET A 166 3.13 13.64 -9.14
C MET A 166 2.06 14.10 -8.12
N PRO A 167 1.98 13.47 -6.94
CA PRO A 167 1.00 13.81 -5.92
C PRO A 167 1.21 15.24 -5.39
N THR A 168 0.14 15.87 -4.94
CA THR A 168 0.17 17.20 -4.33
C THR A 168 0.07 17.16 -2.80
N SER A 169 -0.31 16.02 -2.24
CA SER A 169 -0.50 15.83 -0.79
C SER A 169 -0.22 14.39 -0.36
N ASN A 170 -0.06 14.21 0.94
CA ASN A 170 0.05 12.89 1.57
C ASN A 170 -1.34 12.41 2.02
N HIS A 171 -1.69 11.17 1.69
CA HIS A 171 -2.99 10.57 1.99
C HIS A 171 -3.00 9.64 3.21
N SER A 172 -1.90 9.54 3.97
CA SER A 172 -1.73 8.59 5.08
C SER A 172 -2.85 8.64 6.12
N LYS A 173 -3.40 9.84 6.42
CA LYS A 173 -4.52 9.95 7.38
C LYS A 173 -5.78 9.25 6.89
N ARG A 174 -6.11 9.39 5.60
CA ARG A 174 -7.24 8.70 4.97
C ARG A 174 -7.01 7.20 5.02
N ASP A 175 -5.83 6.76 4.60
CA ASP A 175 -5.49 5.35 4.50
C ASP A 175 -5.52 4.67 5.87
N LEU A 176 -4.95 5.28 6.92
CA LEU A 176 -5.05 4.80 8.30
C LEU A 176 -6.51 4.71 8.78
N SER A 177 -7.39 5.61 8.36
CA SER A 177 -8.81 5.57 8.73
C SER A 177 -9.53 4.38 8.10
N ILE A 178 -9.18 4.02 6.86
CA ILE A 178 -9.77 2.87 6.17
C ILE A 178 -9.33 1.56 6.85
N PHE A 179 -8.05 1.39 7.18
CA PHE A 179 -7.58 0.21 7.92
C PHE A 179 -8.34 0.02 9.24
N ARG A 180 -8.55 1.10 10.00
CA ARG A 180 -9.31 1.03 11.27
C ARG A 180 -10.75 0.56 11.05
N ARG A 181 -11.45 1.10 10.04
CA ARG A 181 -12.83 0.68 9.76
C ARG A 181 -12.93 -0.79 9.37
N ILE A 182 -11.95 -1.32 8.65
CA ILE A 182 -11.89 -2.74 8.35
C ILE A 182 -11.71 -3.53 9.66
N ILE A 183 -10.81 -3.09 10.54
CA ILE A 183 -10.59 -3.72 11.85
C ILE A 183 -11.86 -3.67 12.71
N ASP A 184 -12.51 -2.51 12.77
CA ASP A 184 -13.74 -2.32 13.55
C ASP A 184 -14.90 -3.20 13.04
N LYS A 185 -14.96 -3.44 11.72
CA LYS A 185 -16.00 -4.23 11.09
C LYS A 185 -15.72 -5.74 11.16
N ASP A 186 -14.51 -6.16 10.81
CA ASP A 186 -14.17 -7.57 10.55
C ASP A 186 -13.32 -8.17 11.67
N GLY A 187 -12.83 -7.35 12.61
CA GLY A 187 -11.99 -7.75 13.74
C GLY A 187 -10.52 -7.98 13.38
N GLU A 188 -10.20 -8.19 12.09
CA GLU A 188 -8.85 -8.46 11.63
C GLU A 188 -8.59 -8.01 10.19
N LEU A 189 -7.32 -7.89 9.84
CA LEU A 189 -6.85 -7.66 8.48
C LEU A 189 -6.25 -8.95 7.89
N ASN A 190 -6.42 -9.17 6.59
CA ASN A 190 -5.65 -10.21 5.89
C ASN A 190 -4.14 -9.91 5.97
N ASN A 191 -3.30 -10.89 5.64
CA ASN A 191 -1.84 -10.78 5.80
C ASN A 191 -1.26 -9.56 5.08
N LYS A 192 -1.67 -9.30 3.85
CA LYS A 192 -1.21 -8.16 3.07
C LYS A 192 -1.59 -6.84 3.75
N LEU A 193 -2.86 -6.67 4.09
CA LEU A 193 -3.35 -5.43 4.71
C LEU A 193 -2.77 -5.21 6.11
N HIS A 194 -2.53 -6.28 6.89
CA HIS A 194 -1.87 -6.18 8.18
C HIS A 194 -0.45 -5.60 8.05
N MET A 195 0.36 -6.14 7.14
CA MET A 195 1.72 -5.66 6.91
C MET A 195 1.73 -4.21 6.44
N MET A 196 0.79 -3.84 5.57
CA MET A 196 0.67 -2.47 5.06
C MET A 196 0.24 -1.51 6.16
N TYR A 197 -0.76 -1.86 6.96
CA TYR A 197 -1.19 -1.08 8.11
C TYR A 197 -0.06 -0.86 9.11
N ALA A 198 0.68 -1.93 9.44
CA ALA A 198 1.82 -1.83 10.36
C ALA A 198 2.88 -0.86 9.87
N ARG A 199 3.24 -0.93 8.59
CA ARG A 199 4.24 -0.04 7.97
C ARG A 199 3.76 1.39 7.88
N GLU A 200 2.51 1.59 7.46
CA GLU A 200 1.94 2.93 7.32
C GLU A 200 1.84 3.63 8.67
N ILE A 201 1.32 2.96 9.71
CA ILE A 201 1.19 3.53 11.04
C ILE A 201 2.55 3.77 11.71
N TYR A 202 3.52 2.88 11.46
CA TYR A 202 4.88 3.06 11.97
C TYR A 202 5.55 4.30 11.38
N LYS A 203 5.37 4.52 10.05
CA LYS A 203 5.99 5.62 9.30
C LYS A 203 5.29 6.96 9.49
N CYS A 204 3.96 6.98 9.41
CA CYS A 204 3.15 8.19 9.28
C CYS A 204 2.13 8.38 10.41
N GLY A 205 1.95 7.39 11.30
CA GLY A 205 0.99 7.48 12.40
C GLY A 205 1.37 8.54 13.44
N THR A 206 0.39 9.34 13.86
CA THR A 206 0.52 10.21 15.03
C THR A 206 0.53 9.38 16.33
N GLU A 207 0.91 9.99 17.44
CA GLU A 207 0.83 9.33 18.77
C GLU A 207 -0.57 8.75 19.05
N ASN A 208 -1.61 9.52 18.75
CA ASN A 208 -3.00 9.07 18.92
C ASN A 208 -3.35 7.90 17.97
N ASP A 209 -2.79 7.88 16.77
CA ASP A 209 -2.98 6.78 15.84
C ASP A 209 -2.33 5.50 16.35
N LEU A 210 -1.11 5.61 16.85
CA LEU A 210 -0.36 4.51 17.45
C LEU A 210 -1.09 3.93 18.66
N LEU A 211 -1.54 4.79 19.58
CA LEU A 211 -2.28 4.35 20.78
C LEU A 211 -3.58 3.62 20.44
N LYS A 212 -4.31 4.09 19.43
CA LYS A 212 -5.54 3.43 18.97
C LYS A 212 -5.29 2.07 18.28
N ALA A 213 -4.10 1.85 17.78
CA ALA A 213 -3.74 0.60 17.12
C ALA A 213 -3.21 -0.46 18.09
N LYS A 214 -2.91 -0.09 19.34
CA LYS A 214 -2.27 -0.95 20.35
C LYS A 214 -3.00 -2.29 20.49
N ASP A 215 -4.28 -2.25 20.82
CA ASP A 215 -5.08 -3.45 21.09
C ASP A 215 -5.14 -4.41 19.89
N TYR A 216 -5.20 -3.87 18.66
CA TYR A 216 -5.17 -4.67 17.43
C TYR A 216 -3.84 -5.42 17.29
N PHE A 217 -2.70 -4.76 17.49
CA PHE A 217 -1.39 -5.40 17.34
C PHE A 217 -1.08 -6.36 18.50
N GLU A 218 -1.53 -6.06 19.73
CA GLU A 218 -1.44 -7.00 20.86
C GLU A 218 -2.25 -8.27 20.59
N THR A 219 -3.49 -8.11 20.12
CA THR A 219 -4.34 -9.25 19.72
C THR A 219 -3.72 -10.07 18.60
N SER A 220 -3.17 -9.40 17.59
CA SER A 220 -2.48 -10.08 16.48
C SER A 220 -1.27 -10.87 16.96
N LEU A 221 -0.48 -10.32 17.91
CA LEU A 221 0.70 -10.96 18.47
C LEU A 221 0.35 -12.16 19.36
N GLY A 222 -0.85 -12.18 19.95
CA GLY A 222 -1.37 -13.29 20.74
C GLY A 222 -1.79 -14.52 19.92
N LYS A 223 -1.83 -14.42 18.59
CA LYS A 223 -2.19 -15.55 17.72
C LYS A 223 -1.03 -16.54 17.54
N PRO A 224 -1.32 -17.84 17.34
CA PRO A 224 -0.28 -18.83 17.04
C PRO A 224 0.50 -18.50 15.77
N VAL A 225 1.81 -18.71 15.80
CA VAL A 225 2.70 -18.53 14.65
C VAL A 225 3.03 -19.91 14.08
N ALA A 226 2.34 -20.32 13.02
CA ALA A 226 2.48 -21.63 12.38
C ALA A 226 3.06 -21.56 10.97
N THR A 227 2.89 -20.45 10.27
CA THR A 227 3.32 -20.25 8.88
C THR A 227 4.34 -19.12 8.77
N LYS A 228 5.01 -19.05 7.62
CA LYS A 228 5.88 -17.91 7.28
C LYS A 228 5.11 -16.57 7.30
N GLU A 229 3.85 -16.60 6.90
CA GLU A 229 2.99 -15.43 6.86
C GLU A 229 2.63 -14.96 8.27
N ASP A 230 2.32 -15.88 9.19
CA ASP A 230 2.10 -15.55 10.61
C ASP A 230 3.36 -14.97 11.24
N TYR A 231 4.53 -15.52 10.89
CA TYR A 231 5.81 -14.99 11.34
C TYR A 231 6.02 -13.53 10.87
N ASN A 232 5.72 -13.25 9.60
CA ASN A 232 5.84 -11.90 9.06
C ASN A 232 4.86 -10.93 9.76
N LYS A 233 3.60 -11.36 10.01
CA LYS A 233 2.62 -10.56 10.78
C LYS A 233 3.12 -10.24 12.19
N ALA A 234 3.62 -11.25 12.89
CA ALA A 234 4.17 -11.06 14.24
C ALA A 234 5.35 -10.08 14.23
N HIS A 235 6.22 -10.16 13.23
CA HIS A 235 7.38 -9.28 13.09
C HIS A 235 6.99 -7.81 12.91
N GLU A 236 6.01 -7.53 12.04
CA GLU A 236 5.50 -6.17 11.84
C GLU A 236 4.76 -5.66 13.10
N ALA A 237 3.99 -6.53 13.79
CA ALA A 237 3.32 -6.17 15.04
C ALA A 237 4.32 -5.81 16.15
N ILE A 238 5.42 -6.57 16.27
CA ILE A 238 6.50 -6.27 17.22
C ILE A 238 7.07 -4.87 16.99
N ALA A 239 7.34 -4.49 15.74
CA ALA A 239 7.90 -3.19 15.43
C ALA A 239 6.98 -2.05 15.85
N VAL A 240 5.67 -2.18 15.60
CA VAL A 240 4.67 -1.17 15.98
C VAL A 240 4.52 -1.11 17.51
N LEU A 241 4.40 -2.26 18.18
CA LEU A 241 4.26 -2.32 19.65
C LEU A 241 5.50 -1.80 20.36
N ALA A 242 6.70 -2.06 19.86
CA ALA A 242 7.93 -1.49 20.43
C ALA A 242 7.90 0.04 20.40
N LYS A 243 7.44 0.64 19.29
CA LYS A 243 7.25 2.09 19.18
C LYS A 243 6.19 2.61 20.15
N ILE A 244 5.06 1.91 20.30
CA ILE A 244 3.96 2.29 21.19
C ILE A 244 4.43 2.21 22.65
N TYR A 245 5.00 1.09 23.09
CA TYR A 245 5.44 0.91 24.48
C TYR A 245 6.55 1.89 24.86
N THR A 246 7.43 2.25 23.91
CA THR A 246 8.42 3.31 24.14
C THR A 246 7.73 4.67 24.33
N LEU A 247 6.73 4.98 23.52
CA LEU A 247 5.98 6.23 23.59
C LEU A 247 5.26 6.42 24.94
N ILE A 248 4.70 5.35 25.50
CA ILE A 248 3.96 5.37 26.78
C ILE A 248 4.82 4.96 28.00
N GLU A 249 6.12 4.78 27.80
CA GLU A 249 7.09 4.36 28.83
C GLU A 249 6.72 3.03 29.52
N ASP A 250 6.06 2.12 28.78
CA ASP A 250 5.64 0.80 29.30
C ASP A 250 6.81 -0.21 29.29
N ASN A 251 7.62 -0.17 30.34
CA ASN A 251 8.75 -1.08 30.51
C ASN A 251 8.33 -2.55 30.66
N VAL A 252 7.12 -2.82 31.15
CA VAL A 252 6.57 -4.17 31.28
C VAL A 252 6.24 -4.73 29.90
N GLY A 253 5.56 -3.93 29.07
CA GLY A 253 5.26 -4.25 27.68
C GLY A 253 6.53 -4.49 26.85
N ILE A 254 7.55 -3.62 26.99
CA ILE A 254 8.86 -3.79 26.33
C ILE A 254 9.50 -5.12 26.74
N THR A 255 9.51 -5.43 28.05
CA THR A 255 10.10 -6.69 28.55
C THR A 255 9.36 -7.92 28.04
N ALA A 256 8.03 -7.87 27.98
CA ALA A 256 7.20 -8.94 27.42
C ALA A 256 7.49 -9.14 25.93
N LEU A 257 7.65 -8.05 25.17
CA LEU A 257 7.96 -8.07 23.75
C LEU A 257 9.33 -8.70 23.46
N VAL A 258 10.35 -8.37 24.27
CA VAL A 258 11.69 -9.00 24.16
C VAL A 258 11.61 -10.50 24.44
N LYS A 259 10.87 -10.94 25.48
CA LYS A 259 10.67 -12.37 25.75
C LYS A 259 9.97 -13.08 24.60
N TYR A 260 8.97 -12.45 24.00
CA TYR A 260 8.26 -12.98 22.85
C TYR A 260 9.20 -13.12 21.62
N CYS A 261 10.02 -12.12 21.32
CA CYS A 261 11.02 -12.17 20.26
C CYS A 261 11.98 -13.35 20.45
N LEU A 262 12.48 -13.56 21.69
CA LEU A 262 13.37 -14.68 22.00
C LEU A 262 12.67 -16.04 21.81
N SER A 263 11.36 -16.14 22.11
CA SER A 263 10.59 -17.37 21.89
C SER A 263 10.41 -17.67 20.40
N LEU A 264 10.11 -16.67 19.58
CA LEU A 264 10.02 -16.81 18.11
C LEU A 264 11.36 -17.28 17.51
N PHE A 265 12.48 -16.74 18.00
CA PHE A 265 13.82 -17.15 17.57
C PHE A 265 14.12 -18.62 17.89
N LYS A 266 13.72 -19.09 19.07
CA LYS A 266 13.86 -20.51 19.46
C LYS A 266 13.04 -21.44 18.56
N ILE A 267 11.80 -21.05 18.23
CA ILE A 267 10.93 -21.82 17.33
C ILE A 267 11.58 -21.93 15.94
N GLN A 268 12.10 -20.84 15.42
CA GLN A 268 12.76 -20.83 14.11
C GLN A 268 14.06 -21.68 14.09
N ALA A 269 14.84 -21.66 15.17
CA ALA A 269 16.06 -22.48 15.28
C ALA A 269 15.73 -23.98 15.33
N ILE A 270 14.64 -24.40 15.96
CA ILE A 270 14.19 -25.78 16.05
C ILE A 270 13.68 -26.26 14.67
N THR A 271 12.88 -25.49 13.97
CA THR A 271 12.37 -25.84 12.63
C THR A 271 13.47 -25.92 11.57
N SER A 272 14.58 -25.19 11.75
CA SER A 272 15.73 -25.27 10.84
C SER A 272 16.60 -26.55 11.03
N LEU A 273 16.50 -27.22 12.18
CA LEU A 273 17.21 -28.46 12.45
C LEU A 273 16.55 -29.70 11.81
N ASP A 274 15.27 -29.61 11.45
CA ASP A 274 14.49 -30.69 10.81
C ASP A 274 14.64 -30.77 9.28
N GLY A 275 15.68 -30.17 8.71
CA GLY A 275 16.16 -30.48 7.35
C GLY A 275 15.40 -29.85 6.16
N THR A 276 14.48 -28.93 6.37
CA THR A 276 13.86 -28.18 5.27
C THR A 276 14.60 -26.88 5.02
N SER A 277 15.04 -26.65 3.78
CA SER A 277 15.93 -25.61 3.29
C SER A 277 15.47 -24.17 3.60
N PHE A 278 15.74 -23.73 4.80
CA PHE A 278 15.42 -22.38 5.29
C PHE A 278 16.64 -21.43 5.34
N PHE A 279 17.79 -21.87 4.83
CA PHE A 279 19.09 -21.21 5.09
C PHE A 279 19.35 -19.92 4.31
N ILE A 280 18.61 -19.60 3.24
CA ILE A 280 18.95 -18.41 2.41
C ILE A 280 18.17 -17.15 2.84
N THR A 281 17.03 -17.30 3.48
CA THR A 281 16.22 -16.15 3.97
C THR A 281 16.68 -15.64 5.34
N ASN A 282 17.49 -16.41 6.07
CA ASN A 282 17.90 -16.10 7.44
C ASN A 282 18.96 -14.99 7.57
N ALA A 283 19.78 -14.74 6.55
CA ALA A 283 20.78 -13.67 6.62
C ALA A 283 20.14 -12.26 6.64
N ILE A 284 19.02 -12.09 5.90
CA ILE A 284 18.27 -10.82 5.89
C ILE A 284 17.46 -10.68 7.18
N SER A 285 16.88 -11.75 7.70
CA SER A 285 16.12 -11.76 8.97
C SER A 285 17.02 -11.53 10.18
N LEU A 286 18.22 -12.07 10.22
CA LEU A 286 19.21 -11.84 11.28
C LEU A 286 19.72 -10.39 11.29
N SER A 287 19.90 -9.75 10.14
CA SER A 287 20.27 -8.34 10.06
C SER A 287 19.13 -7.42 10.50
N THR A 288 17.88 -7.77 10.15
CA THR A 288 16.68 -7.01 10.54
C THR A 288 16.38 -7.23 12.03
N PHE A 289 16.57 -8.43 12.54
CA PHE A 289 16.42 -8.75 13.97
C PHE A 289 17.55 -8.16 14.81
N GLY A 290 18.79 -8.18 14.31
CA GLY A 290 19.91 -7.48 14.92
C GLY A 290 19.70 -5.97 14.95
N SER A 291 19.14 -5.38 13.90
CA SER A 291 18.76 -3.96 13.84
C SER A 291 17.60 -3.65 14.80
N LEU A 292 16.63 -4.56 14.95
CA LEU A 292 15.52 -4.42 15.88
C LEU A 292 15.98 -4.53 17.33
N LEU A 293 16.84 -5.51 17.66
CA LEU A 293 17.47 -5.65 18.98
C LEU A 293 18.42 -4.48 19.28
N THR A 294 19.16 -4.00 18.30
CA THR A 294 20.01 -2.82 18.46
C THR A 294 19.16 -1.57 18.62
N GLY A 295 18.04 -1.43 17.88
CA GLY A 295 17.07 -0.36 18.04
C GLY A 295 16.37 -0.39 19.41
N VAL A 296 15.90 -1.56 19.84
CA VAL A 296 15.30 -1.79 21.18
C VAL A 296 16.35 -1.57 22.26
N TYR A 297 17.58 -2.03 22.11
CA TYR A 297 18.68 -1.81 23.05
C TYR A 297 19.11 -0.35 23.11
N LEU A 298 19.19 0.35 21.98
CA LEU A 298 19.47 1.79 21.96
C LEU A 298 18.34 2.61 22.56
N LEU A 299 17.07 2.24 22.35
CA LEU A 299 15.92 2.87 23.00
C LEU A 299 15.91 2.63 24.50
N ILE A 300 16.25 1.42 24.97
CA ILE A 300 16.36 1.09 26.40
C ILE A 300 17.55 1.85 27.04
N THR A 301 18.67 1.99 26.35
CA THR A 301 19.87 2.64 26.89
C THR A 301 19.86 4.17 26.79
N SER A 302 19.16 4.73 25.81
CA SER A 302 19.05 6.18 25.63
C SER A 302 17.93 6.84 26.41
N GLY A 303 16.92 6.08 26.87
CA GLY A 303 15.71 6.62 27.48
C GLY A 303 15.50 6.37 28.98
N THR A 304 16.23 5.44 29.62
CA THR A 304 15.81 4.98 30.96
C THR A 304 16.91 4.76 32.01
N LEU A 305 18.13 5.15 31.76
CA LEU A 305 19.21 5.02 32.79
C LEU A 305 19.78 6.35 33.26
N THR A 306 18.93 7.35 33.42
CA THR A 306 19.22 8.51 34.31
C THR A 306 18.13 8.59 35.32
N ASN A 307 18.24 7.85 36.43
CA ASN A 307 17.88 8.17 37.79
C ASN A 307 17.46 6.92 38.57
N SER A 308 18.42 6.16 39.00
CA SER A 308 18.36 5.52 40.31
C SER A 308 19.64 5.89 41.04
N SER A 309 19.61 7.07 41.69
CA SER A 309 20.52 7.39 42.77
C SER A 309 20.32 6.34 43.86
N ILE A 310 21.24 5.43 43.94
CA ILE A 310 21.45 4.61 45.14
C ILE A 310 21.93 5.55 46.24
N ASN A 311 21.02 6.00 47.06
CA ASN A 311 21.38 6.55 48.37
C ASN A 311 21.70 5.39 49.29
N ASN A 312 22.96 4.99 49.30
CA ASN A 312 23.56 4.34 50.46
C ASN A 312 23.97 5.47 51.43
N SER A 313 23.23 5.65 52.45
CA SER A 313 23.72 6.30 53.67
C SER A 313 23.81 5.23 54.74
N ASN A 314 25.06 4.75 54.95
CA ASN A 314 25.44 4.15 56.22
C ASN A 314 25.47 5.23 57.30
N THR A 315 24.77 5.03 58.35
CA THR A 315 25.22 5.04 59.73
C THR A 315 24.22 4.32 60.61
#